data_3f602b7940912579f463cb02976356d9
#
_entry.id   3f602b7940912579f463cb02976356d9
#
_cell.length_a   1.000
_cell.length_b   1.000
_cell.length_c   1.000
_cell.angle_alpha   90.00
_cell.angle_beta   90.00
_cell.angle_gamma   90.00
#
_symmetry.space_group_name_H-M   'P 1'
#
loop_
_entity.id
_entity.type
_entity.pdbx_description
1 polymer ?
#
loop_
_entity_poly.entity_id
_entity_poly.type
_entity_poly.pdbx_seq_one_letter_code
_entity_poly.pdbx_strand_id
1 'polypeptide(L)'
;MLEKINYYNIEIKGNTNVKNYFKNDEYWKKRINEKLEIDMWIDEYIEYFNNKGKCLELGCGIGQYSKRLMEYGYEVTSTDISETALREVKKFNKNTKIVDMTERLPFESETFDLVFASLSIHYFDDKTTKQLVSEIKRVLKNDGIFIGSVNGKEALEVIKETAVKLEDNFYLNKDRYIRLFDKEEIKKYLSIFQVQLIDKRETIRFSHKKNYYVFIAKKPKKEELWW
;
A
#
# COMPACT_ATOMS: atom_id res chain seq x y z
N MET A 1 -28.56 -24.77 -13.33
CA MET A 1 -28.93 -23.54 -14.05
C MET A 1 -28.45 -22.37 -13.20
N LEU A 2 -27.22 -21.90 -13.46
CA LEU A 2 -26.60 -20.80 -12.69
C LEU A 2 -27.16 -19.50 -13.25
N GLU A 3 -27.87 -18.75 -12.44
CA GLU A 3 -28.34 -17.42 -12.78
C GLU A 3 -27.13 -16.52 -13.08
N LYS A 4 -27.02 -16.09 -14.34
CA LYS A 4 -26.11 -15.02 -14.74
C LYS A 4 -26.60 -13.74 -14.09
N ILE A 5 -25.98 -13.34 -12.98
CA ILE A 5 -26.18 -12.02 -12.40
C ILE A 5 -25.71 -11.01 -13.43
N ASN A 6 -26.64 -10.21 -13.90
CA ASN A 6 -26.43 -9.21 -14.95
C ASN A 6 -25.76 -7.98 -14.35
N TYR A 7 -24.41 -7.90 -14.44
CA TYR A 7 -23.58 -6.84 -13.85
C TYR A 7 -23.65 -5.49 -14.60
N TYR A 8 -24.50 -5.37 -15.64
CA TYR A 8 -24.55 -4.18 -16.50
C TYR A 8 -25.37 -2.99 -15.98
N ASN A 9 -25.98 -3.07 -14.78
CA ASN A 9 -26.79 -1.99 -14.20
C ASN A 9 -26.19 -1.42 -12.89
N ILE A 10 -24.88 -1.40 -12.74
CA ILE A 10 -24.29 -0.52 -11.73
C ILE A 10 -24.18 0.86 -12.35
N GLU A 11 -25.17 1.73 -12.12
CA GLU A 11 -25.01 3.16 -12.34
C GLU A 11 -23.82 3.63 -11.51
N ILE A 12 -22.70 3.88 -12.19
CA ILE A 12 -21.56 4.61 -11.62
C ILE A 12 -22.05 6.06 -11.51
N LYS A 13 -22.84 6.37 -10.49
CA LYS A 13 -23.13 7.75 -10.10
C LYS A 13 -21.81 8.37 -9.69
N GLY A 14 -21.35 9.34 -10.50
CA GLY A 14 -20.17 10.13 -10.23
C GLY A 14 -20.28 10.86 -8.89
N ASN A 15 -20.00 10.20 -7.87
CA ASN A 15 -19.64 10.58 -6.51
C ASN A 15 -19.58 9.30 -5.67
N THR A 16 -18.67 8.40 -6.03
CA THR A 16 -18.37 7.24 -5.20
C THR A 16 -17.76 7.78 -3.91
N ASN A 17 -18.56 7.79 -2.86
CA ASN A 17 -18.10 8.03 -1.50
C ASN A 17 -16.98 7.01 -1.24
N VAL A 18 -15.75 7.48 -1.29
CA VAL A 18 -14.50 6.77 -1.22
C VAL A 18 -14.38 5.85 0.00
N LYS A 19 -15.20 6.04 1.01
CA LYS A 19 -15.27 5.24 2.26
C LYS A 19 -15.58 3.75 2.08
N ASN A 20 -15.86 3.27 0.87
CA ASN A 20 -16.20 1.87 0.61
C ASN A 20 -15.15 1.12 -0.23
N TYR A 21 -13.92 1.63 -0.40
CA TYR A 21 -12.90 0.90 -1.16
C TYR A 21 -12.58 -0.48 -0.59
N PHE A 22 -12.83 -0.71 0.69
CA PHE A 22 -12.56 -1.99 1.28
C PHE A 22 -13.31 -2.22 2.61
N LYS A 23 -14.00 -3.36 2.73
CA LYS A 23 -14.52 -3.84 4.02
C LYS A 23 -13.39 -4.43 4.87
N ASN A 24 -12.38 -3.62 5.18
CA ASN A 24 -11.14 -4.05 5.81
C ASN A 24 -11.38 -4.69 7.18
N ASP A 25 -12.31 -4.17 7.95
CA ASP A 25 -12.55 -4.67 9.28
C ASP A 25 -13.12 -6.10 9.26
N GLU A 26 -14.05 -6.40 8.33
CA GLU A 26 -14.59 -7.76 8.14
C GLU A 26 -13.51 -8.72 7.60
N TYR A 27 -12.63 -8.24 6.74
CA TYR A 27 -11.49 -9.02 6.24
C TYR A 27 -10.59 -9.46 7.39
N TRP A 28 -10.21 -8.53 8.26
CA TRP A 28 -9.32 -8.83 9.38
C TRP A 28 -10.00 -9.66 10.46
N LYS A 29 -11.29 -9.46 10.78
CA LYS A 29 -12.06 -10.33 11.68
C LYS A 29 -12.01 -11.80 11.28
N LYS A 30 -12.04 -12.07 9.97
CA LYS A 30 -11.94 -13.45 9.46
C LYS A 30 -10.53 -14.01 9.51
N ARG A 31 -9.50 -13.17 9.39
CA ARG A 31 -8.10 -13.60 9.19
C ARG A 31 -7.19 -13.48 10.39
N ILE A 32 -7.64 -12.85 11.47
CA ILE A 32 -6.82 -12.60 12.66
C ILE A 32 -6.30 -13.90 13.31
N ASN A 33 -7.03 -15.00 13.16
CA ASN A 33 -6.66 -16.32 13.69
C ASN A 33 -5.98 -17.21 12.64
N GLU A 34 -5.83 -16.76 11.40
CA GLU A 34 -5.12 -17.50 10.37
C GLU A 34 -3.61 -17.35 10.55
N LYS A 35 -2.86 -18.45 10.40
CA LYS A 35 -1.40 -18.38 10.29
C LYS A 35 -1.05 -17.80 8.92
N LEU A 36 -0.88 -16.48 8.86
CA LEU A 36 -0.50 -15.82 7.62
C LEU A 36 0.99 -16.06 7.36
N GLU A 37 1.29 -16.75 6.27
CA GLU A 37 2.65 -16.76 5.73
C GLU A 37 2.93 -15.40 5.11
N ILE A 38 3.99 -14.75 5.60
CA ILE A 38 4.43 -13.45 5.13
C ILE A 38 5.80 -13.58 4.53
N ASP A 39 5.87 -13.13 3.30
CA ASP A 39 7.12 -12.90 2.63
C ASP A 39 7.80 -11.66 3.25
N MET A 40 8.85 -11.89 4.04
CA MET A 40 9.64 -10.81 4.65
C MET A 40 10.65 -10.25 3.64
N TRP A 41 10.17 -9.89 2.47
CA TRP A 41 10.98 -9.34 1.38
C TRP A 41 11.85 -8.15 1.79
N ILE A 42 11.46 -7.41 2.84
CA ILE A 42 12.21 -6.23 3.32
C ILE A 42 13.64 -6.60 3.78
N ASP A 43 13.87 -7.84 4.19
CA ASP A 43 15.18 -8.30 4.67
C ASP A 43 16.24 -8.30 3.57
N GLU A 44 15.80 -8.47 2.32
CA GLU A 44 16.70 -8.46 1.15
C GLU A 44 17.14 -7.04 0.74
N TYR A 45 16.51 -6.01 1.30
CA TYR A 45 16.79 -4.60 1.03
C TYR A 45 17.26 -3.86 2.28
N ILE A 46 17.85 -4.58 3.23
CA ILE A 46 18.21 -4.05 4.55
C ILE A 46 19.14 -2.83 4.47
N GLU A 47 19.96 -2.71 3.43
CA GLU A 47 20.84 -1.57 3.20
C GLU A 47 20.07 -0.24 3.04
N TYR A 48 18.81 -0.27 2.66
CA TYR A 48 17.96 0.92 2.56
C TYR A 48 17.30 1.31 3.88
N PHE A 49 17.42 0.46 4.92
CA PHE A 49 16.87 0.70 6.26
C PHE A 49 17.90 1.21 7.26
N ASN A 50 18.99 1.80 6.80
CA ASN A 50 20.12 2.21 7.65
C ASN A 50 19.85 3.47 8.48
N ASN A 51 18.86 4.27 8.14
CA ASN A 51 18.52 5.49 8.86
C ASN A 51 17.50 5.16 9.94
N LYS A 52 17.99 4.87 11.15
CA LYS A 52 17.12 4.77 12.33
C LYS A 52 16.41 6.11 12.52
N GLY A 53 15.11 6.08 12.80
CA GLY A 53 14.31 7.28 12.97
C GLY A 53 12.83 6.96 13.03
N LYS A 54 12.00 7.90 12.64
CA LYS A 54 10.54 7.72 12.60
C LYS A 54 10.09 7.08 11.31
N CYS A 55 9.36 5.98 11.44
CA CYS A 55 8.74 5.28 10.31
C CYS A 55 7.21 5.41 10.36
N LEU A 56 6.60 5.81 9.25
CA LEU A 56 5.16 5.69 9.05
C LEU A 56 4.87 4.43 8.24
N GLU A 57 4.14 3.48 8.80
CA GLU A 57 3.65 2.32 8.08
C GLU A 57 2.18 2.53 7.67
N LEU A 58 1.90 2.54 6.37
CA LEU A 58 0.58 2.72 5.79
C LEU A 58 -0.05 1.37 5.44
N GLY A 59 -1.19 1.03 6.07
CA GLY A 59 -1.86 -0.24 5.89
C GLY A 59 -1.11 -1.39 6.54
N CYS A 60 -0.79 -1.26 7.83
CA CYS A 60 0.03 -2.23 8.57
C CYS A 60 -0.63 -3.60 8.79
N GLY A 61 -1.95 -3.70 8.58
CA GLY A 61 -2.70 -4.90 8.94
C GLY A 61 -2.49 -5.28 10.40
N ILE A 62 -2.17 -6.53 10.66
CA ILE A 62 -1.89 -7.03 12.03
C ILE A 62 -0.41 -6.83 12.46
N GLY A 63 0.35 -6.02 11.71
CA GLY A 63 1.63 -5.45 12.15
C GLY A 63 2.84 -6.36 12.01
N GLN A 64 2.88 -7.25 11.03
CA GLN A 64 4.03 -8.12 10.84
C GLN A 64 5.26 -7.34 10.39
N TYR A 65 5.08 -6.42 9.44
CA TYR A 65 6.17 -5.52 9.05
C TYR A 65 6.45 -4.48 10.14
N SER A 66 5.43 -4.04 10.91
CA SER A 66 5.67 -3.16 12.06
C SER A 66 6.71 -3.75 13.00
N LYS A 67 6.59 -5.05 13.35
CA LYS A 67 7.57 -5.73 14.22
C LYS A 67 8.96 -5.71 13.60
N ARG A 68 9.07 -6.04 12.32
CA ARG A 68 10.36 -6.11 11.62
C ARG A 68 11.02 -4.74 11.51
N LEU A 69 10.25 -3.70 11.22
CA LEU A 69 10.75 -2.32 11.19
C LEU A 69 11.22 -1.85 12.58
N MET A 70 10.52 -2.26 13.65
CA MET A 70 10.96 -2.00 15.03
C MET A 70 12.27 -2.74 15.36
N GLU A 71 12.44 -3.99 14.88
CA GLU A 71 13.69 -4.75 15.02
C GLU A 71 14.85 -4.06 14.28
N TYR A 72 14.59 -3.37 13.17
CA TYR A 72 15.56 -2.53 12.48
C TYR A 72 15.89 -1.24 13.22
N GLY A 73 15.17 -0.94 14.32
CA GLY A 73 15.42 0.20 15.20
C GLY A 73 14.63 1.47 14.85
N TYR A 74 13.56 1.36 14.06
CA TYR A 74 12.67 2.48 13.81
C TYR A 74 11.65 2.68 14.94
N GLU A 75 11.30 3.94 15.19
CA GLU A 75 10.08 4.32 15.92
C GLU A 75 8.90 4.26 14.95
N VAL A 76 8.16 3.15 14.97
CA VAL A 76 7.11 2.88 13.98
C VAL A 76 5.77 3.45 14.42
N THR A 77 5.17 4.32 13.60
CA THR A 77 3.75 4.68 13.65
C THR A 77 3.00 3.74 12.70
N SER A 78 2.34 2.73 13.27
CA SER A 78 1.58 1.73 12.50
C SER A 78 0.18 2.24 12.22
N THR A 79 -0.24 2.30 10.95
CA THR A 79 -1.57 2.79 10.57
C THR A 79 -2.32 1.81 9.71
N ASP A 80 -3.63 1.74 9.91
CA ASP A 80 -4.57 0.99 9.09
C ASP A 80 -5.95 1.65 9.20
N ILE A 81 -6.85 1.39 8.26
CA ILE A 81 -8.24 1.81 8.36
C ILE A 81 -9.04 0.85 9.26
N SER A 82 -8.57 -0.38 9.45
CA SER A 82 -9.21 -1.39 10.28
C SER A 82 -8.84 -1.24 11.75
N GLU A 83 -9.83 -0.94 12.57
CA GLU A 83 -9.65 -0.94 14.03
C GLU A 83 -9.34 -2.35 14.56
N THR A 84 -9.92 -3.39 13.93
CA THR A 84 -9.67 -4.78 14.29
C THR A 84 -8.20 -5.15 14.09
N ALA A 85 -7.59 -4.76 12.97
CA ALA A 85 -6.17 -4.96 12.71
C ALA A 85 -5.30 -4.21 13.74
N LEU A 86 -5.60 -2.95 13.98
CA LEU A 86 -4.85 -2.13 14.93
C LEU A 86 -4.93 -2.61 16.38
N ARG A 87 -6.02 -3.29 16.79
CA ARG A 87 -6.07 -3.93 18.11
C ARG A 87 -5.01 -5.00 18.30
N GLU A 88 -4.66 -5.73 17.25
CA GLU A 88 -3.55 -6.70 17.30
C GLU A 88 -2.20 -6.00 17.41
N VAL A 89 -2.00 -4.94 16.63
CA VAL A 89 -0.77 -4.15 16.67
C VAL A 89 -0.56 -3.51 18.04
N LYS A 90 -1.62 -2.99 18.67
CA LYS A 90 -1.57 -2.37 20.01
C LYS A 90 -1.03 -3.29 21.12
N LYS A 91 -1.04 -4.61 20.91
CA LYS A 91 -0.48 -5.58 21.87
C LYS A 91 1.05 -5.43 22.04
N PHE A 92 1.74 -4.94 20.99
CA PHE A 92 3.20 -4.79 20.98
C PHE A 92 3.69 -3.39 20.59
N ASN A 93 2.94 -2.62 19.81
CA ASN A 93 3.24 -1.24 19.45
C ASN A 93 2.10 -0.31 19.88
N LYS A 94 2.36 0.61 20.82
CA LYS A 94 1.36 1.57 21.30
C LYS A 94 1.15 2.74 20.34
N ASN A 95 2.11 3.00 19.43
CA ASN A 95 2.06 4.08 18.46
C ASN A 95 1.26 3.64 17.23
N THR A 96 -0.06 3.62 17.36
CA THR A 96 -0.98 3.23 16.29
C THR A 96 -2.01 4.33 16.02
N LYS A 97 -2.44 4.46 14.77
CA LYS A 97 -3.47 5.44 14.38
C LYS A 97 -4.37 4.88 13.27
N ILE A 98 -5.68 5.10 13.38
CA ILE A 98 -6.60 4.85 12.27
C ILE A 98 -6.36 5.92 11.22
N VAL A 99 -6.07 5.52 9.98
CA VAL A 99 -5.81 6.42 8.85
C VAL A 99 -6.55 5.92 7.62
N ASP A 100 -7.34 6.81 7.04
CA ASP A 100 -7.88 6.64 5.69
C ASP A 100 -6.91 7.26 4.69
N MET A 101 -6.28 6.43 3.87
CA MET A 101 -5.29 6.87 2.87
C MET A 101 -5.93 7.64 1.70
N THR A 102 -7.24 7.73 1.61
CA THR A 102 -7.94 8.52 0.60
C THR A 102 -8.08 10.00 1.01
N GLU A 103 -7.82 10.29 2.27
CA GLU A 103 -7.85 11.62 2.83
C GLU A 103 -6.43 12.18 3.03
N ARG A 104 -6.34 13.43 3.44
CA ARG A 104 -5.07 14.01 3.86
C ARG A 104 -4.50 13.23 5.03
N LEU A 105 -3.23 12.83 4.95
CA LEU A 105 -2.56 12.12 6.04
C LEU A 105 -2.47 13.02 7.29
N PRO A 106 -2.95 12.57 8.47
CA PRO A 106 -3.06 13.37 9.68
C PRO A 106 -1.72 13.48 10.43
N PHE A 107 -0.69 13.86 9.69
CA PHE A 107 0.68 14.07 10.18
C PHE A 107 1.25 15.36 9.62
N GLU A 108 2.15 15.97 10.39
CA GLU A 108 2.87 17.16 9.95
C GLU A 108 3.82 16.87 8.79
N SER A 109 4.15 17.90 8.01
CA SER A 109 5.15 17.80 6.95
C SER A 109 6.52 17.46 7.55
N GLU A 110 7.35 16.72 6.79
CA GLU A 110 8.74 16.45 7.14
C GLU A 110 8.90 15.79 8.53
N THR A 111 8.01 14.85 8.86
CA THR A 111 7.98 14.15 10.14
C THR A 111 8.76 12.84 10.12
N PHE A 112 8.66 12.08 9.02
CA PHE A 112 9.14 10.70 8.95
C PHE A 112 10.42 10.59 8.13
N ASP A 113 11.33 9.73 8.61
CA ASP A 113 12.55 9.35 7.89
C ASP A 113 12.25 8.26 6.85
N LEU A 114 11.26 7.41 7.15
CA LEU A 114 10.77 6.33 6.29
C LEU A 114 9.25 6.35 6.22
N VAL A 115 8.69 6.19 5.01
CA VAL A 115 7.31 5.73 4.80
C VAL A 115 7.36 4.34 4.19
N PHE A 116 6.66 3.40 4.80
CA PHE A 116 6.57 2.01 4.37
C PHE A 116 5.13 1.64 4.00
N ALA A 117 4.92 0.96 2.87
CA ALA A 117 3.60 0.56 2.40
C ALA A 117 3.66 -0.76 1.62
N SER A 118 3.40 -1.88 2.28
CA SER A 118 3.42 -3.19 1.63
C SER A 118 2.02 -3.64 1.22
N LEU A 119 1.78 -3.75 -0.10
CA LEU A 119 0.50 -4.20 -0.66
C LEU A 119 -0.73 -3.45 -0.09
N SER A 120 -0.60 -2.16 0.14
CA SER A 120 -1.64 -1.33 0.76
C SER A 120 -2.08 -0.13 -0.10
N ILE A 121 -1.23 0.40 -0.98
CA ILE A 121 -1.53 1.59 -1.80
C ILE A 121 -2.14 1.27 -3.18
N HIS A 122 -2.37 0.01 -3.49
CA HIS A 122 -2.88 -0.43 -4.79
C HIS A 122 -4.40 -0.61 -4.84
N TYR A 123 -5.13 0.00 -3.90
CA TYR A 123 -6.59 -0.09 -3.86
C TYR A 123 -7.30 1.13 -4.45
N PHE A 124 -6.57 2.12 -4.95
CA PHE A 124 -7.12 3.43 -5.29
C PHE A 124 -7.09 3.73 -6.79
N ASP A 125 -8.01 4.59 -7.23
CA ASP A 125 -8.04 5.15 -8.57
C ASP A 125 -6.81 6.04 -8.86
N ASP A 126 -6.66 6.49 -10.12
CA ASP A 126 -5.51 7.31 -10.54
C ASP A 126 -5.39 8.60 -9.72
N LYS A 127 -6.51 9.29 -9.51
CA LYS A 127 -6.54 10.57 -8.77
C LYS A 127 -6.13 10.37 -7.31
N THR A 128 -6.74 9.42 -6.63
CA THR A 128 -6.46 9.12 -5.22
C THR A 128 -5.03 8.61 -5.03
N THR A 129 -4.54 7.77 -5.95
CA THR A 129 -3.14 7.29 -5.90
C THR A 129 -2.14 8.45 -5.99
N LYS A 130 -2.36 9.40 -6.92
CA LYS A 130 -1.51 10.60 -7.04
C LYS A 130 -1.57 11.49 -5.80
N GLN A 131 -2.76 11.69 -5.24
CA GLN A 131 -2.94 12.47 -4.01
C GLN A 131 -2.19 11.81 -2.83
N LEU A 132 -2.34 10.50 -2.64
CA LEU A 132 -1.64 9.76 -1.60
C LEU A 132 -0.13 9.85 -1.75
N VAL A 133 0.41 9.67 -2.97
CA VAL A 133 1.85 9.77 -3.23
C VAL A 133 2.38 11.18 -2.93
N SER A 134 1.59 12.22 -3.21
CA SER A 134 1.92 13.60 -2.84
C SER A 134 1.94 13.80 -1.31
N GLU A 135 0.98 13.23 -0.59
CA GLU A 135 0.93 13.28 0.87
C GLU A 135 2.09 12.51 1.51
N ILE A 136 2.47 11.34 0.95
CA ILE A 136 3.64 10.59 1.37
C ILE A 136 4.89 11.46 1.23
N LYS A 137 5.06 12.15 0.08
CA LYS A 137 6.19 13.09 -0.10
C LYS A 137 6.15 14.23 0.91
N ARG A 138 4.96 14.76 1.23
CA ARG A 138 4.81 15.85 2.20
C ARG A 138 5.27 15.43 3.60
N VAL A 139 4.85 14.26 4.09
CA VAL A 139 5.16 13.81 5.45
C VAL A 139 6.58 13.28 5.61
N LEU A 140 7.24 12.88 4.52
CA LEU A 140 8.66 12.52 4.53
C LEU A 140 9.55 13.74 4.73
N LYS A 141 10.61 13.58 5.52
CA LYS A 141 11.72 14.52 5.59
C LYS A 141 12.48 14.59 4.26
N ASN A 142 13.27 15.64 4.06
CA ASN A 142 14.22 15.67 2.95
C ASN A 142 15.18 14.47 3.09
N ASP A 143 15.57 13.85 1.99
CA ASP A 143 16.31 12.59 1.95
C ASP A 143 15.57 11.36 2.53
N GLY A 144 14.34 11.54 3.04
CA GLY A 144 13.52 10.44 3.53
C GLY A 144 13.17 9.44 2.42
N ILE A 145 12.95 8.20 2.81
CA ILE A 145 12.76 7.07 1.89
C ILE A 145 11.30 6.64 1.89
N PHE A 146 10.76 6.39 0.70
CA PHE A 146 9.50 5.69 0.50
C PHE A 146 9.78 4.30 -0.05
N ILE A 147 9.45 3.27 0.72
CA ILE A 147 9.59 1.86 0.35
C ILE A 147 8.22 1.22 0.33
N GLY A 148 7.92 0.48 -0.72
CA GLY A 148 6.65 -0.20 -0.79
C GLY A 148 6.60 -1.36 -1.75
N SER A 149 5.46 -2.06 -1.74
CA SER A 149 5.16 -3.08 -2.71
C SER A 149 3.74 -2.97 -3.26
N VAL A 150 3.56 -3.31 -4.53
CA VAL A 150 2.29 -3.23 -5.26
C VAL A 150 2.08 -4.45 -6.14
N ASN A 151 0.81 -4.80 -6.42
CA ASN A 151 0.49 -5.92 -7.29
C ASN A 151 0.95 -5.67 -8.74
N GLY A 152 1.57 -6.68 -9.35
CA GLY A 152 1.95 -6.67 -10.75
C GLY A 152 0.78 -6.84 -11.72
N LYS A 153 0.93 -6.37 -12.96
CA LYS A 153 -0.07 -6.52 -14.04
C LYS A 153 -0.39 -7.99 -14.35
N GLU A 154 0.51 -8.89 -14.07
CA GLU A 154 0.32 -10.32 -14.23
C GLU A 154 -0.83 -10.88 -13.36
N ALA A 155 -1.20 -10.18 -12.29
CA ALA A 155 -2.36 -10.54 -11.49
C ALA A 155 -3.67 -10.46 -12.27
N LEU A 156 -3.71 -9.72 -13.41
CA LEU A 156 -4.89 -9.66 -14.27
C LEU A 156 -5.28 -11.03 -14.81
N GLU A 157 -4.33 -11.89 -15.15
CA GLU A 157 -4.62 -13.25 -15.64
C GLU A 157 -5.42 -14.09 -14.63
N VAL A 158 -5.24 -13.83 -13.35
CA VAL A 158 -5.96 -14.54 -12.28
C VAL A 158 -7.36 -13.99 -12.05
N ILE A 159 -7.57 -12.70 -12.29
CA ILE A 159 -8.83 -12.01 -11.97
C ILE A 159 -9.67 -11.67 -13.19
N LYS A 160 -9.18 -11.87 -14.41
CA LYS A 160 -9.79 -11.38 -15.66
C LYS A 160 -11.24 -11.82 -15.89
N GLU A 161 -11.63 -13.01 -15.41
CA GLU A 161 -12.99 -13.54 -15.56
C GLU A 161 -13.99 -12.88 -14.59
N THR A 162 -13.52 -12.28 -13.50
CA THR A 162 -14.36 -11.70 -12.43
C THR A 162 -14.15 -10.21 -12.25
N ALA A 163 -13.15 -9.64 -12.91
CA ALA A 163 -12.80 -8.23 -12.76
C ALA A 163 -13.50 -7.36 -13.81
N VAL A 164 -14.03 -6.23 -13.36
CA VAL A 164 -14.57 -5.16 -14.23
C VAL A 164 -13.53 -4.05 -14.30
N LYS A 165 -13.11 -3.69 -15.51
CA LYS A 165 -12.19 -2.56 -15.73
C LYS A 165 -12.94 -1.25 -15.48
N LEU A 166 -12.38 -0.40 -14.61
CA LEU A 166 -12.92 0.93 -14.28
C LEU A 166 -12.11 2.05 -14.93
N GLU A 167 -10.77 1.91 -14.90
CA GLU A 167 -9.80 2.79 -15.56
C GLU A 167 -8.64 1.94 -16.11
N ASP A 168 -7.67 2.58 -16.72
CA ASP A 168 -6.44 1.89 -17.09
C ASP A 168 -5.75 1.33 -15.86
N ASN A 169 -5.50 0.04 -15.88
CA ASN A 169 -4.88 -0.74 -14.80
C ASN A 169 -5.63 -0.71 -13.46
N PHE A 170 -6.90 -0.27 -13.42
CA PHE A 170 -7.73 -0.23 -12.24
C PHE A 170 -9.03 -1.00 -12.44
N TYR A 171 -9.32 -1.92 -11.54
CA TYR A 171 -10.39 -2.91 -11.67
C TYR A 171 -11.18 -3.05 -10.36
N LEU A 172 -12.46 -3.38 -10.51
CA LEU A 172 -13.28 -3.94 -9.43
C LEU A 172 -13.32 -5.45 -9.62
N ASN A 173 -12.75 -6.20 -8.67
CA ASN A 173 -12.79 -7.65 -8.65
C ASN A 173 -13.61 -8.13 -7.46
N LYS A 174 -14.82 -8.64 -7.73
CA LYS A 174 -15.83 -8.95 -6.71
C LYS A 174 -16.18 -7.71 -5.90
N ASP A 175 -15.68 -7.61 -4.67
CA ASP A 175 -15.93 -6.51 -3.72
C ASP A 175 -14.69 -5.64 -3.47
N ARG A 176 -13.63 -5.78 -4.28
CA ARG A 176 -12.33 -5.12 -4.07
C ARG A 176 -11.89 -4.36 -5.29
N TYR A 177 -11.51 -3.13 -5.06
CA TYR A 177 -10.76 -2.37 -6.04
C TYR A 177 -9.31 -2.82 -6.05
N ILE A 178 -8.70 -2.86 -7.23
CA ILE A 178 -7.30 -3.22 -7.40
C ILE A 178 -6.70 -2.46 -8.57
N ARG A 179 -5.62 -1.75 -8.30
CA ARG A 179 -4.74 -1.18 -9.32
C ARG A 179 -3.56 -2.12 -9.52
N LEU A 180 -3.25 -2.37 -10.77
CA LEU A 180 -2.15 -3.22 -11.18
C LEU A 180 -1.02 -2.36 -11.76
N PHE A 181 0.21 -2.76 -11.48
CA PHE A 181 1.39 -1.98 -11.82
C PHE A 181 2.36 -2.77 -12.70
N ASP A 182 3.08 -2.07 -13.55
CA ASP A 182 4.36 -2.45 -14.12
C ASP A 182 5.40 -1.39 -13.74
N LYS A 183 6.62 -1.54 -14.25
CA LYS A 183 7.71 -0.59 -13.96
C LYS A 183 7.37 0.84 -14.40
N GLU A 184 6.71 1.00 -15.54
CA GLU A 184 6.38 2.33 -16.08
C GLU A 184 5.27 3.00 -15.28
N GLU A 185 4.25 2.26 -14.84
CA GLU A 185 3.22 2.79 -13.93
C GLU A 185 3.84 3.22 -12.59
N ILE A 186 4.75 2.42 -12.02
CA ILE A 186 5.44 2.80 -10.78
C ILE A 186 6.24 4.09 -10.97
N LYS A 187 7.04 4.21 -12.04
CA LYS A 187 7.79 5.43 -12.35
C LYS A 187 6.88 6.64 -12.52
N LYS A 188 5.73 6.46 -13.20
CA LYS A 188 4.73 7.52 -13.40
C LYS A 188 4.24 8.08 -12.06
N TYR A 189 3.82 7.22 -11.12
CA TYR A 189 3.34 7.69 -9.81
C TYR A 189 4.47 8.22 -8.93
N LEU A 190 5.67 7.67 -9.03
CA LEU A 190 6.83 8.09 -8.26
C LEU A 190 7.67 9.17 -8.94
N SER A 191 7.17 9.82 -10.00
CA SER A 191 7.89 10.86 -10.76
C SER A 191 8.33 12.08 -9.93
N ILE A 192 7.69 12.29 -8.79
CA ILE A 192 8.05 13.36 -7.83
C ILE A 192 9.13 12.93 -6.83
N PHE A 193 9.65 11.71 -6.94
CA PHE A 193 10.73 11.11 -6.15
C PHE A 193 11.93 10.78 -7.05
N GLN A 194 13.07 10.53 -6.43
CA GLN A 194 14.21 9.88 -7.06
C GLN A 194 14.06 8.36 -6.86
N VAL A 195 13.61 7.66 -7.91
CA VAL A 195 13.43 6.20 -7.86
C VAL A 195 14.81 5.54 -7.85
N GLN A 196 15.11 4.78 -6.80
CA GLN A 196 16.38 4.08 -6.64
C GLN A 196 16.31 2.62 -7.09
N LEU A 197 15.16 1.98 -6.87
CA LEU A 197 14.95 0.58 -7.22
C LEU A 197 13.51 0.33 -7.65
N ILE A 198 13.31 -0.51 -8.65
CA ILE A 198 12.05 -1.19 -8.95
C ILE A 198 12.40 -2.63 -9.28
N ASP A 199 12.04 -3.54 -8.39
CA ASP A 199 12.30 -4.96 -8.52
C ASP A 199 11.01 -5.76 -8.66
N LYS A 200 10.98 -6.71 -9.61
CA LYS A 200 9.85 -7.61 -9.83
C LYS A 200 10.07 -8.89 -9.04
N ARG A 201 9.08 -9.23 -8.25
CA ARG A 201 9.13 -10.38 -7.35
C ARG A 201 7.96 -11.32 -7.57
N GLU A 202 8.19 -12.57 -7.17
CA GLU A 202 7.18 -13.60 -7.16
C GLU A 202 7.14 -14.24 -5.76
N THR A 203 5.93 -14.53 -5.30
CA THR A 203 5.72 -15.31 -4.08
C THR A 203 4.56 -16.27 -4.28
N ILE A 204 4.49 -17.30 -3.45
CA ILE A 204 3.33 -18.18 -3.38
C ILE A 204 2.50 -17.74 -2.18
N ARG A 205 1.27 -17.33 -2.43
CA ARG A 205 0.34 -16.95 -1.38
C ARG A 205 -1.01 -17.63 -1.59
N PHE A 206 -1.51 -18.32 -0.59
CA PHE A 206 -2.74 -19.12 -0.69
C PHE A 206 -2.71 -20.12 -1.86
N SER A 207 -1.59 -20.83 -2.03
CA SER A 207 -1.34 -21.78 -3.12
C SER A 207 -1.39 -21.21 -4.54
N HIS A 208 -1.38 -19.88 -4.69
CA HIS A 208 -1.33 -19.20 -5.99
C HIS A 208 -0.04 -18.40 -6.12
N LYS A 209 0.53 -18.45 -7.33
CA LYS A 209 1.66 -17.59 -7.72
C LYS A 209 1.19 -16.15 -7.75
N LYS A 210 1.86 -15.27 -7.02
CA LYS A 210 1.59 -13.84 -6.97
C LYS A 210 2.80 -13.07 -7.44
N ASN A 211 2.61 -12.24 -8.46
CA ASN A 211 3.61 -11.30 -8.94
C ASN A 211 3.34 -9.92 -8.31
N TYR A 212 4.40 -9.29 -7.83
CA TYR A 212 4.35 -7.96 -7.27
C TYR A 212 5.65 -7.22 -7.55
N TYR A 213 5.63 -5.92 -7.42
CA TYR A 213 6.82 -5.08 -7.52
C TYR A 213 7.15 -4.50 -6.14
N VAL A 214 8.43 -4.50 -5.80
CA VAL A 214 9.01 -3.70 -4.73
C VAL A 214 9.59 -2.44 -5.36
N PHE A 215 9.43 -1.31 -4.71
CA PHE A 215 10.06 -0.07 -5.12
C PHE A 215 10.68 0.64 -3.92
N ILE A 216 11.75 1.38 -4.21
CA ILE A 216 12.46 2.24 -3.27
C ILE A 216 12.67 3.58 -3.94
N ALA A 217 12.21 4.64 -3.29
CA ALA A 217 12.24 5.98 -3.82
C ALA A 217 12.62 6.99 -2.73
N LYS A 218 13.49 7.92 -3.05
CA LYS A 218 14.00 8.94 -2.14
C LYS A 218 13.33 10.28 -2.40
N LYS A 219 12.94 11.00 -1.35
CA LYS A 219 12.50 12.38 -1.47
C LYS A 219 13.71 13.26 -1.79
N PRO A 220 13.72 14.01 -2.93
CA PRO A 220 14.84 14.88 -3.26
C PRO A 220 14.95 16.04 -2.26
N LYS A 221 16.15 16.55 -2.07
CA LYS A 221 16.39 17.78 -1.30
C LYS A 221 15.74 18.97 -1.98
N LYS A 222 15.35 19.98 -1.21
CA LYS A 222 14.78 21.23 -1.76
C LYS A 222 15.74 21.93 -2.73
N GLU A 223 17.05 21.81 -2.53
CA GLU A 223 18.09 22.43 -3.37
C GLU A 223 18.26 21.75 -4.73
N GLU A 224 17.80 20.51 -4.89
CA GLU A 224 17.91 19.73 -6.14
C GLU A 224 16.74 19.99 -7.12
N LEU A 225 15.80 20.85 -6.76
CA LEU A 225 14.60 21.17 -7.56
C LEU A 225 14.74 22.39 -8.45
N TRP A 226 15.95 22.91 -8.65
CA TRP A 226 16.22 24.16 -9.41
C TRP A 226 16.61 23.93 -10.88
N TRP A 227 16.16 22.82 -11.51
CA TRP A 227 16.38 22.58 -12.95
C TRP A 227 15.09 22.27 -13.69
#